data_673b3ebf0ce0d331df47e0c80664e7ca
#
_entry.id   673b3ebf0ce0d331df47e0c80664e7ca
#
_cell.length_a   1.000
_cell.length_b   1.000
_cell.length_c   1.000
_cell.angle_alpha   90.00
_cell.angle_beta   90.00
_cell.angle_gamma   90.00
#
_symmetry.space_group_name_H-M   'P 1'
#
loop_
_entity.id
_entity.type
_entity.pdbx_description
1 polymer ?
#
loop_
_entity_poly.entity_id
_entity_poly.type
_entity_poly.pdbx_seq_one_letter_code
_entity_poly.pdbx_strand_id
1 'polypeptide(L)'
;MSTYHLQSVFRPASVAIVGGSPRERSAGRAVVRNLRAAGFPGQIGWVSPRYREIDGVPTVRRLTDLPWVPDLVVITAPARIVPRIVAIAARRGVAAAIILTAGPGSA
;
A
#
# COMPACT_ATOMS: atom_id res chain seq x y z
N MET A 1 12.76 -3.98 -16.63
CA MET A 1 11.96 -2.91 -15.99
C MET A 1 12.26 -1.60 -16.69
N SER A 2 11.25 -0.84 -17.03
CA SER A 2 11.46 0.47 -17.66
C SER A 2 11.77 1.53 -16.62
N THR A 3 12.45 2.62 -17.03
CA THR A 3 12.72 3.76 -16.16
C THR A 3 11.44 4.39 -15.63
N TYR A 4 10.36 4.30 -16.37
CA TYR A 4 9.05 4.76 -15.95
C TYR A 4 8.60 4.11 -14.63
N HIS A 5 8.74 2.78 -14.54
CA HIS A 5 8.36 2.06 -13.33
C HIS A 5 9.27 2.37 -12.15
N LEU A 6 10.56 2.62 -12.41
CA LEU A 6 11.48 3.03 -11.34
C LEU A 6 11.08 4.36 -10.73
N GLN A 7 10.65 5.32 -11.54
CA GLN A 7 10.19 6.61 -11.01
C GLN A 7 8.97 6.45 -10.11
N SER A 8 8.05 5.54 -10.46
CA SER A 8 6.88 5.28 -9.64
C SER A 8 7.22 4.68 -8.29
N VAL A 9 8.37 4.00 -8.16
CA VAL A 9 8.85 3.48 -6.87
C VAL A 9 9.52 4.59 -6.05
N PHE A 10 10.35 5.42 -6.68
CA PHE A 10 11.13 6.43 -5.97
C PHE A 10 10.40 7.74 -5.74
N ARG A 11 9.51 8.11 -6.64
CA ARG A 11 8.75 9.36 -6.55
C ARG A 11 7.29 9.13 -6.94
N PRO A 12 6.57 8.32 -6.18
CA PRO A 12 5.16 8.09 -6.52
C PRO A 12 4.33 9.35 -6.31
N ALA A 13 3.35 9.55 -7.17
CA ALA A 13 2.39 10.63 -7.03
C ALA A 13 1.30 10.29 -6.03
N SER A 14 1.00 9.01 -5.85
CA SER A 14 0.01 8.52 -4.91
C SER A 14 0.40 7.13 -4.44
N VAL A 15 0.05 6.80 -3.20
CA VAL A 15 0.41 5.53 -2.57
C VAL A 15 -0.82 4.91 -1.94
N ALA A 16 -1.02 3.62 -2.13
CA ALA A 16 -2.01 2.86 -1.40
C ALA A 16 -1.33 1.76 -0.61
N ILE A 17 -1.70 1.63 0.65
CA ILE A 17 -1.25 0.56 1.51
C ILE A 17 -2.32 -0.52 1.48
N VAL A 18 -1.94 -1.75 1.18
CA VAL A 18 -2.87 -2.89 1.18
C VAL A 18 -2.53 -3.83 2.32
N GLY A 19 -3.48 -4.04 3.20
CA GLY A 19 -3.29 -4.84 4.41
C GLY A 19 -2.89 -3.97 5.59
N GLY A 20 -2.24 -4.58 6.58
CA GLY A 20 -1.81 -3.86 7.76
C GLY A 20 -2.86 -3.79 8.85
N SER A 21 -2.52 -3.15 9.93
CA SER A 21 -3.39 -3.01 11.10
C SER A 21 -3.04 -1.73 11.84
N PRO A 22 -3.91 -1.29 12.78
CA PRO A 22 -3.60 -0.15 13.63
C PRO A 22 -2.54 -0.43 14.68
N ARG A 23 -2.02 -1.66 14.74
CA ARG A 23 -0.98 -2.03 15.69
C ARG A 23 0.26 -1.17 15.46
N GLU A 24 0.90 -0.78 16.56
CA GLU A 24 2.00 0.15 16.53
C GLU A 24 3.17 -0.32 15.65
N ARG A 25 3.43 -1.62 15.61
CA ARG A 25 4.56 -2.19 14.86
C ARG A 25 4.20 -2.66 13.45
N SER A 26 3.02 -2.32 12.96
CA SER A 26 2.67 -2.75 11.61
C SER A 26 3.53 -2.03 10.56
N ALA A 27 3.94 -2.78 9.55
CA ALA A 27 4.75 -2.21 8.46
C ALA A 27 3.99 -1.11 7.72
N GLY A 28 2.69 -1.27 7.55
CA GLY A 28 1.87 -0.26 6.89
C GLY A 28 1.87 1.07 7.62
N ARG A 29 1.76 1.05 8.95
CA ARG A 29 1.83 2.29 9.73
C ARG A 29 3.19 2.96 9.62
N ALA A 30 4.26 2.16 9.62
CA ALA A 30 5.61 2.69 9.46
C ALA A 30 5.76 3.41 8.12
N VAL A 31 5.24 2.83 7.04
CA VAL A 31 5.28 3.46 5.73
C VAL A 31 4.53 4.79 5.74
N VAL A 32 3.31 4.83 6.27
CA VAL A 32 2.52 6.06 6.32
C VAL A 32 3.21 7.13 7.17
N ARG A 33 3.75 6.75 8.33
CA ARG A 33 4.48 7.70 9.17
C ARG A 33 5.70 8.28 8.46
N ASN A 34 6.45 7.44 7.76
CA ASN A 34 7.63 7.89 7.02
C ASN A 34 7.26 8.82 5.88
N LEU A 35 6.20 8.52 5.16
CA LEU A 35 5.71 9.39 4.09
C LEU A 35 5.31 10.76 4.65
N ARG A 36 4.56 10.78 5.74
CA ARG A 36 4.14 12.03 6.37
C ARG A 36 5.32 12.83 6.91
N ALA A 37 6.27 12.16 7.55
CA ALA A 37 7.46 12.81 8.08
C ALA A 37 8.32 13.43 6.98
N ALA A 38 8.35 12.80 5.81
CA ALA A 38 9.08 13.31 4.66
C ALA A 38 8.32 14.40 3.90
N GLY A 39 7.10 14.74 4.33
CA GLY A 39 6.30 15.76 3.65
C GLY A 39 5.72 15.31 2.33
N PHE A 40 5.40 14.02 2.21
CA PHE A 40 4.83 13.49 0.97
C PHE A 40 3.57 14.27 0.57
N PRO A 41 3.56 14.91 -0.62
CA PRO A 41 2.45 15.77 -1.01
C PRO A 41 1.28 15.04 -1.67
N GLY A 42 1.45 13.76 -1.98
CA GLY A 42 0.46 12.99 -2.73
C GLY A 42 -0.63 12.39 -1.85
N GLN A 43 -1.54 11.72 -2.49
CA GLN A 43 -2.61 11.01 -1.80
C GLN A 43 -2.10 9.71 -1.20
N ILE A 44 -2.56 9.42 0.00
CA ILE A 44 -2.31 8.14 0.68
C ILE A 44 -3.65 7.49 0.93
N GLY A 45 -3.82 6.27 0.41
CA GLY A 45 -5.01 5.47 0.66
C GLY A 45 -4.65 4.21 1.44
N TRP A 46 -5.63 3.62 2.11
CA TRP A 46 -5.42 2.39 2.85
C TRP A 46 -6.54 1.40 2.53
N VAL A 47 -6.15 0.20 2.15
CA VAL A 47 -7.09 -0.88 1.82
C VAL A 47 -7.04 -1.91 2.93
N SER A 48 -8.12 -2.02 3.69
CA SER A 48 -8.22 -2.98 4.78
C SER A 48 -9.67 -3.43 4.93
N PRO A 49 -9.94 -4.74 4.86
CA PRO A 49 -11.31 -5.23 5.07
C PRO A 49 -11.72 -5.26 6.54
N ARG A 50 -10.77 -5.10 7.47
CA ARG A 50 -11.02 -5.22 8.91
C ARG A 50 -11.31 -3.91 9.62
N TYR A 51 -10.65 -2.85 9.20
CA TYR A 51 -10.67 -1.57 9.93
C TYR A 51 -11.24 -0.48 9.04
N ARG A 52 -12.05 0.40 9.62
CA ARG A 52 -12.62 1.54 8.90
C ARG A 52 -11.68 2.72 8.84
N GLU A 53 -10.74 2.76 9.76
CA GLU A 53 -9.76 3.84 9.85
C GLU A 53 -8.50 3.29 10.48
N ILE A 54 -7.35 3.68 9.97
CA ILE A 54 -6.06 3.33 10.55
C ILE A 54 -5.22 4.60 10.58
N ASP A 55 -4.79 4.98 11.79
CA ASP A 55 -3.89 6.13 11.99
C ASP A 55 -4.44 7.43 11.37
N GLY A 56 -5.76 7.63 11.49
CA GLY A 56 -6.43 8.81 10.94
C GLY A 56 -6.71 8.74 9.44
N VAL A 57 -6.33 7.66 8.76
CA VAL A 57 -6.58 7.49 7.33
C VAL A 57 -7.84 6.62 7.16
N PRO A 58 -8.88 7.12 6.50
CA PRO A 58 -10.04 6.29 6.17
C PRO A 58 -9.62 5.13 5.26
N THR A 59 -10.19 3.95 5.51
CA THR A 59 -9.88 2.79 4.71
C THR A 59 -11.00 2.46 3.74
N VAL A 60 -10.63 1.79 2.65
CA VAL A 60 -11.59 1.12 1.78
C VAL A 60 -11.38 -0.38 1.92
N ARG A 61 -12.40 -1.16 1.57
CA ARG A 61 -12.33 -2.63 1.75
C ARG A 61 -11.52 -3.31 0.66
N ARG A 62 -11.54 -2.77 -0.55
CA ARG A 62 -10.86 -3.36 -1.71
C ARG A 62 -10.10 -2.28 -2.45
N LEU A 63 -9.01 -2.68 -3.11
CA LEU A 63 -8.21 -1.76 -3.90
C LEU A 63 -9.05 -1.07 -4.98
N THR A 64 -10.01 -1.79 -5.56
CA THR A 64 -10.90 -1.26 -6.58
C THR A 64 -11.89 -0.22 -6.05
N ASP A 65 -12.03 -0.11 -4.74
CA ASP A 65 -12.91 0.88 -4.12
C ASP A 65 -12.25 2.26 -3.99
N LEU A 66 -10.94 2.36 -4.20
CA LEU A 66 -10.28 3.67 -4.22
C LEU A 66 -10.77 4.48 -5.42
N PRO A 67 -11.11 5.76 -5.22
CA PRO A 67 -11.60 6.60 -6.32
C PRO A 67 -10.50 7.08 -7.26
N TRP A 68 -9.26 6.68 -7.03
CA TRP A 68 -8.12 7.02 -7.86
C TRP A 68 -7.23 5.79 -8.00
N VAL A 69 -6.41 5.77 -9.06
CA VAL A 69 -5.47 4.67 -9.30
C VAL A 69 -4.15 5.01 -8.63
N PRO A 70 -3.69 4.21 -7.66
CA PRO A 70 -2.40 4.48 -7.03
C PRO A 70 -1.25 4.35 -8.02
N ASP A 71 -0.27 5.21 -7.88
CA ASP A 71 0.98 5.10 -8.61
C ASP A 71 1.83 3.95 -8.03
N LEU A 72 1.79 3.82 -6.71
CA LEU A 72 2.50 2.77 -5.99
C LEU A 72 1.57 2.09 -5.01
N VAL A 73 1.60 0.76 -4.98
CA VAL A 73 0.91 -0.03 -3.97
C VAL A 73 1.95 -0.70 -3.07
N VAL A 74 1.81 -0.52 -1.76
CA VAL A 74 2.64 -1.18 -0.77
C VAL A 74 1.81 -2.29 -0.12
N ILE A 75 2.21 -3.53 -0.36
CA ILE A 75 1.46 -4.70 0.08
C ILE A 75 2.07 -5.24 1.37
N THR A 76 1.30 -5.22 2.44
CA THR A 76 1.72 -5.71 3.75
C THR A 76 0.90 -6.94 4.19
N ALA A 77 0.23 -7.57 3.26
CA ALA A 77 -0.62 -8.73 3.50
C ALA A 77 0.19 -10.03 3.62
N PRO A 78 -0.43 -11.12 4.13
CA PRO A 78 0.23 -12.42 4.13
C PRO A 78 0.65 -12.88 2.74
N ALA A 79 1.79 -13.56 2.67
CA ALA A 79 2.39 -13.97 1.40
C ALA A 79 1.42 -14.74 0.49
N ARG A 80 0.54 -15.57 1.09
CA ARG A 80 -0.39 -16.41 0.33
C ARG A 80 -1.40 -15.61 -0.51
N ILE A 81 -1.71 -14.38 -0.11
CA ILE A 81 -2.70 -13.56 -0.83
C ILE A 81 -2.04 -12.50 -1.71
N VAL A 82 -0.72 -12.34 -1.62
CA VAL A 82 0.00 -11.34 -2.43
C VAL A 82 -0.23 -11.50 -3.93
N PRO A 83 -0.17 -12.72 -4.52
CA PRO A 83 -0.39 -12.85 -5.96
C PRO A 83 -1.74 -12.33 -6.41
N ARG A 84 -2.80 -12.53 -5.61
CA ARG A 84 -4.13 -12.01 -5.92
C ARG A 84 -4.13 -10.49 -5.93
N ILE A 85 -3.50 -9.88 -4.93
CA ILE A 85 -3.43 -8.42 -4.82
C ILE A 85 -2.65 -7.83 -5.99
N VAL A 86 -1.52 -8.44 -6.34
CA VAL A 86 -0.71 -8.00 -7.48
C VAL A 86 -1.51 -8.06 -8.79
N ALA A 87 -2.28 -9.13 -8.98
CA ALA A 87 -3.11 -9.26 -10.18
C ALA A 87 -4.19 -8.17 -10.24
N ILE A 88 -4.82 -7.86 -9.13
CA ILE A 88 -5.81 -6.79 -9.06
C ILE A 88 -5.17 -5.44 -9.34
N ALA A 89 -4.00 -5.18 -8.75
CA ALA A 89 -3.28 -3.93 -8.96
C ALA A 89 -2.90 -3.76 -10.44
N ALA A 90 -2.42 -4.82 -11.07
CA ALA A 90 -2.06 -4.79 -12.48
C ALA A 90 -3.27 -4.46 -13.36
N ARG A 91 -4.41 -5.08 -13.10
CA ARG A 91 -5.64 -4.79 -13.85
C ARG A 91 -6.13 -3.36 -13.62
N ARG A 92 -5.92 -2.83 -12.45
CA ARG A 92 -6.31 -1.47 -12.10
C ARG A 92 -5.39 -0.42 -12.75
N GLY A 93 -4.24 -0.83 -13.26
CA GLY A 93 -3.30 0.10 -13.89
C GLY A 93 -2.29 0.70 -12.94
N VAL A 94 -2.07 0.07 -11.78
CA VAL A 94 -1.04 0.51 -10.83
C VAL A 94 0.34 0.38 -11.46
N ALA A 95 1.15 1.42 -11.36
CA ALA A 95 2.45 1.45 -12.03
C ALA A 95 3.51 0.59 -11.35
N ALA A 96 3.49 0.50 -10.01
CA ALA A 96 4.49 -0.24 -9.28
C ALA A 96 3.93 -0.80 -7.97
N ALA A 97 4.55 -1.86 -7.47
CA ALA A 97 4.18 -2.47 -6.20
C ALA A 97 5.42 -2.84 -5.41
N ILE A 98 5.38 -2.63 -4.11
CA ILE A 98 6.39 -3.08 -3.17
C ILE A 98 5.73 -4.06 -2.21
N ILE A 99 6.37 -5.18 -1.98
CA ILE A 99 5.84 -6.22 -1.10
C ILE A 99 6.66 -6.23 0.19
N LEU A 100 5.99 -5.98 1.30
CA LEU A 100 6.59 -6.01 2.63
C LEU A 100 5.93 -7.14 3.42
N THR A 101 6.34 -8.37 3.15
CA THR A 101 5.79 -9.51 3.87
C THR A 101 6.63 -9.79 5.11
N ALA A 102 5.95 -10.15 6.20
CA ALA A 102 6.65 -10.66 7.36
C ALA A 102 7.27 -12.01 7.01
N GLY A 103 8.52 -12.21 7.39
CA GLY A 103 9.16 -13.51 7.21
C GLY A 103 8.57 -14.56 8.16
N PRO A 104 8.88 -15.83 7.94
CA PRO A 104 8.48 -16.91 8.86
C PRO A 104 8.98 -16.58 10.28
N GLY A 105 8.08 -16.65 11.25
CA GLY A 105 8.43 -16.33 12.63
C GLY A 105 8.31 -14.86 13.00
N SER A 106 8.01 -13.99 12.06
CA SER A 106 7.72 -12.58 12.32
C SER A 106 6.23 -12.39 12.49
N ALA A 107 5.72 -12.97 13.49
CA ALA A 107 4.29 -12.92 13.74
C ALA A 107 3.82 -11.50 14.07
#